data_b286202a9276428f5115ae6d0584ea27
#
_entry.id   b286202a9276428f5115ae6d0584ea27
#
_cell.length_a   1.000
_cell.length_b   1.000
_cell.length_c   1.000
_cell.angle_alpha   90.00
_cell.angle_beta   90.00
_cell.angle_gamma   90.00
#
_symmetry.space_group_name_H-M   'P 1'
#
loop_
_entity.id
_entity.type
_entity.pdbx_description
1 polymer ?
#
loop_
_entity_poly.entity_id
_entity_poly.type
_entity_poly.pdbx_seq_one_letter_code
_entity_poly.pdbx_strand_id
1 'polypeptide(L)'
;MAKGRFGIHGGQYIPETLMNAVIELEEAYEHYKKDPEFIKELDTLLHEYVGRPSGLYYAAHMTEDLGGAKIYLKREDLNHTGSHKLNNALGQALLAKKMGKTRLIAETGAGQHGVATATVAALLGMECEVFMGKVDTDRQAL
;
A
#
# COMPACT_ATOMS: atom_id res chain seq x y z
N MET A 1 -11.67 -22.64 10.87
CA MET A 1 -11.73 -21.38 11.64
C MET A 1 -12.63 -20.42 10.89
N ALA A 2 -13.42 -19.62 11.61
CA ALA A 2 -14.21 -18.57 10.95
C ALA A 2 -13.25 -17.55 10.29
N LYS A 3 -13.59 -17.06 9.09
CA LYS A 3 -12.80 -16.06 8.38
C LYS A 3 -12.54 -14.84 9.27
N GLY A 4 -11.33 -14.27 9.19
CA GLY A 4 -10.94 -13.09 9.96
C GLY A 4 -10.83 -13.30 11.48
N ARG A 5 -10.73 -14.53 11.96
CA ARG A 5 -10.55 -14.83 13.37
C ARG A 5 -9.30 -15.66 13.64
N PHE A 6 -8.60 -15.28 14.71
CA PHE A 6 -7.38 -15.88 15.21
C PHE A 6 -7.57 -16.23 16.69
N GLY A 7 -8.19 -17.37 16.96
CA GLY A 7 -8.65 -17.74 18.31
C GLY A 7 -9.78 -16.80 18.78
N ILE A 8 -9.58 -16.14 19.93
CA ILE A 8 -10.51 -15.16 20.48
C ILE A 8 -10.39 -13.76 19.83
N HIS A 9 -9.37 -13.54 19.02
CA HIS A 9 -9.09 -12.25 18.37
C HIS A 9 -9.64 -12.21 16.94
N GLY A 10 -9.84 -10.99 16.43
CA GLY A 10 -10.32 -10.76 15.08
C GLY A 10 -11.84 -10.63 14.99
N GLY A 11 -12.32 -10.50 13.77
CA GLY A 11 -13.72 -10.24 13.43
C GLY A 11 -13.88 -8.97 12.60
N GLN A 12 -15.13 -8.63 12.28
CA GLN A 12 -15.46 -7.42 11.51
C GLN A 12 -16.28 -6.49 12.39
N TYR A 13 -15.67 -5.37 12.81
CA TYR A 13 -16.27 -4.37 13.70
C TYR A 13 -16.29 -3.02 13.02
N ILE A 14 -17.22 -2.86 12.07
CA ILE A 14 -17.43 -1.64 11.32
C ILE A 14 -18.90 -1.25 11.36
N PRO A 15 -19.26 0.02 11.06
CA PRO A 15 -20.66 0.40 10.89
C PRO A 15 -21.39 -0.49 9.88
N GLU A 16 -22.61 -0.88 10.18
CA GLU A 16 -23.42 -1.78 9.35
C GLU A 16 -23.59 -1.26 7.91
N THR A 17 -23.64 0.07 7.75
CA THR A 17 -23.73 0.73 6.43
C THR A 17 -22.52 0.44 5.51
N LEU A 18 -21.38 0.04 6.06
CA LEU A 18 -20.16 -0.30 5.32
C LEU A 18 -19.98 -1.82 5.15
N MET A 19 -20.78 -2.63 5.81
CA MET A 19 -20.60 -4.09 5.85
C MET A 19 -20.64 -4.71 4.45
N ASN A 20 -21.58 -4.29 3.60
CA ASN A 20 -21.70 -4.83 2.25
C ASN A 20 -20.45 -4.55 1.40
N ALA A 21 -19.85 -3.36 1.53
CA ALA A 21 -18.61 -3.01 0.82
C ALA A 21 -17.43 -3.87 1.30
N VAL A 22 -17.36 -4.18 2.60
CA VAL A 22 -16.30 -5.03 3.15
C VAL A 22 -16.49 -6.50 2.74
N ILE A 23 -17.73 -6.99 2.66
CA ILE A 23 -18.01 -8.35 2.16
C ILE A 23 -17.63 -8.46 0.67
N GLU A 24 -18.01 -7.49 -0.16
CA GLU A 24 -17.61 -7.42 -1.56
C GLU A 24 -16.08 -7.46 -1.72
N LEU A 25 -15.36 -6.68 -0.91
CA LEU A 25 -13.91 -6.67 -0.89
C LEU A 25 -13.31 -8.02 -0.48
N GLU A 26 -13.85 -8.65 0.56
CA GLU A 26 -13.39 -9.97 1.03
C GLU A 26 -13.55 -11.03 -0.05
N GLU A 27 -14.69 -11.07 -0.73
CA GLU A 27 -14.96 -12.01 -1.82
C GLU A 27 -14.01 -11.78 -3.01
N ALA A 28 -13.82 -10.54 -3.42
CA ALA A 28 -12.88 -10.18 -4.47
C ALA A 28 -11.43 -10.57 -4.10
N TYR A 29 -11.00 -10.26 -2.88
CA TYR A 29 -9.67 -10.65 -2.41
C TYR A 29 -9.46 -12.16 -2.40
N GLU A 30 -10.43 -12.94 -1.91
CA GLU A 30 -10.35 -14.40 -1.89
C GLU A 30 -10.28 -15.02 -3.30
N HIS A 31 -10.87 -14.37 -4.28
CA HIS A 31 -10.80 -14.75 -5.69
C HIS A 31 -9.42 -14.36 -6.28
N TYR A 32 -9.09 -13.07 -6.29
CA TYR A 32 -7.93 -12.53 -7.00
C TYR A 32 -6.58 -12.93 -6.40
N LYS A 33 -6.47 -13.17 -5.10
CA LYS A 33 -5.24 -13.66 -4.49
C LYS A 33 -4.77 -15.04 -5.01
N LYS A 34 -5.64 -15.76 -5.73
CA LYS A 34 -5.35 -17.07 -6.35
C LYS A 34 -5.37 -17.01 -7.87
N ASP A 35 -5.74 -15.87 -8.45
CA ASP A 35 -5.80 -15.67 -9.89
C ASP A 35 -4.38 -15.46 -10.45
N PRO A 36 -3.89 -16.37 -11.31
CA PRO A 36 -2.54 -16.26 -11.86
C PRO A 36 -2.31 -15.00 -12.69
N GLU A 37 -3.33 -14.50 -13.38
CA GLU A 37 -3.22 -13.29 -14.20
C GLU A 37 -3.10 -12.05 -13.31
N PHE A 38 -3.89 -11.97 -12.25
CA PHE A 38 -3.78 -10.89 -11.26
C PHE A 38 -2.41 -10.88 -10.59
N ILE A 39 -1.95 -12.05 -10.13
CA ILE A 39 -0.64 -12.20 -9.48
C ILE A 39 0.48 -11.76 -10.43
N LYS A 40 0.44 -12.22 -11.67
CA LYS A 40 1.44 -11.85 -12.69
C LYS A 40 1.43 -10.35 -12.99
N GLU A 41 0.25 -9.73 -13.14
CA GLU A 41 0.12 -8.29 -13.37
C GLU A 41 0.68 -7.49 -12.19
N LEU A 42 0.34 -7.89 -10.96
CA LEU A 42 0.85 -7.26 -9.74
C LEU A 42 2.37 -7.39 -9.64
N ASP A 43 2.92 -8.59 -9.85
CA ASP A 43 4.36 -8.84 -9.78
C ASP A 43 5.12 -8.04 -10.85
N THR A 44 4.59 -7.96 -12.06
CA THR A 44 5.16 -7.14 -13.12
C THR A 44 5.22 -5.67 -12.73
N LEU A 45 4.11 -5.13 -12.24
CA LEU A 45 4.06 -3.73 -11.80
C LEU A 45 4.95 -3.45 -10.58
N LEU A 46 5.03 -4.39 -9.63
CA LEU A 46 5.93 -4.27 -8.49
C LEU A 46 7.40 -4.24 -8.95
N HIS A 47 7.75 -5.03 -9.95
CA HIS A 47 9.12 -5.09 -10.46
C HIS A 47 9.45 -3.88 -11.36
N GLU A 48 8.64 -3.63 -12.38
CA GLU A 48 8.97 -2.67 -13.44
C GLU A 48 8.61 -1.23 -13.09
N TYR A 49 7.54 -1.02 -12.32
CA TYR A 49 7.05 0.32 -11.99
C TYR A 49 7.48 0.77 -10.59
N VAL A 50 7.40 -0.10 -9.58
CA VAL A 50 7.77 0.24 -8.21
C VAL A 50 9.28 0.13 -7.97
N GLY A 51 9.96 -0.80 -8.64
CA GLY A 51 11.39 -1.06 -8.47
C GLY A 51 11.71 -2.10 -7.39
N ARG A 52 10.80 -3.05 -7.16
CA ARG A 52 11.03 -4.15 -6.21
C ARG A 52 11.69 -5.36 -6.85
N PRO A 53 12.40 -6.19 -6.06
CA PRO A 53 12.71 -5.99 -4.63
C PRO A 53 13.71 -4.85 -4.41
N SER A 54 13.43 -3.99 -3.42
CA SER A 54 14.38 -2.93 -3.04
C SER A 54 15.65 -3.52 -2.44
N GLY A 55 16.77 -2.83 -2.64
CA GLY A 55 18.09 -3.28 -2.19
C GLY A 55 18.22 -3.37 -0.66
N LEU A 56 19.16 -4.17 -0.21
CA LEU A 56 19.60 -4.22 1.18
C LEU A 56 21.04 -3.69 1.24
N TYR A 57 21.21 -2.53 1.83
CA TYR A 57 22.49 -1.81 1.90
C TYR A 57 23.14 -1.99 3.26
N TYR A 58 24.40 -2.44 3.29
CA TYR A 58 25.19 -2.52 4.50
C TYR A 58 25.75 -1.13 4.85
N ALA A 59 25.31 -0.57 5.98
CA ALA A 59 25.75 0.73 6.46
C ALA A 59 27.05 0.56 7.30
N ALA A 60 28.19 0.43 6.62
CA ALA A 60 29.47 0.10 7.24
C ALA A 60 29.89 1.13 8.31
N HIS A 61 29.91 2.42 7.95
CA HIS A 61 30.31 3.49 8.89
C HIS A 61 29.36 3.55 10.11
N MET A 62 28.06 3.47 9.90
CA MET A 62 27.10 3.45 11.02
C MET A 62 27.27 2.22 11.92
N THR A 63 27.61 1.08 11.36
CA THR A 63 27.92 -0.14 12.10
C THR A 63 29.18 0.03 12.96
N GLU A 64 30.21 0.64 12.39
CA GLU A 64 31.47 0.89 13.06
C GLU A 64 31.33 1.93 14.17
N ASP A 65 30.71 3.06 13.88
CA ASP A 65 30.50 4.18 14.83
C ASP A 65 29.70 3.75 16.06
N LEU A 66 28.68 2.90 15.88
CA LEU A 66 27.83 2.42 16.96
C LEU A 66 28.39 1.20 17.69
N GLY A 67 29.40 0.51 17.15
CA GLY A 67 30.15 -0.55 17.82
C GLY A 67 29.30 -1.77 18.25
N GLY A 68 28.17 -2.02 17.63
CA GLY A 68 27.22 -3.06 18.00
C GLY A 68 26.91 -4.06 16.88
N ALA A 69 25.63 -4.31 16.65
CA ALA A 69 25.16 -5.19 15.58
C ALA A 69 25.44 -4.60 14.19
N LYS A 70 25.61 -5.46 13.20
CA LYS A 70 25.68 -5.03 11.78
C LYS A 70 24.38 -4.39 11.36
N ILE A 71 24.45 -3.17 10.81
CA ILE A 71 23.29 -2.38 10.40
C ILE A 71 23.10 -2.49 8.90
N TYR A 72 21.91 -2.91 8.51
CA TYR A 72 21.48 -2.96 7.11
C TYR A 72 20.26 -2.10 6.89
N LEU A 73 20.24 -1.34 5.82
CA LEU A 73 19.12 -0.50 5.42
C LEU A 73 18.35 -1.19 4.29
N LYS A 74 17.09 -1.51 4.53
CA LYS A 74 16.16 -1.93 3.49
C LYS A 74 15.70 -0.67 2.74
N ARG A 75 16.17 -0.50 1.50
CA ARG A 75 16.11 0.76 0.75
C ARG A 75 14.75 0.97 0.09
N GLU A 76 13.68 1.03 0.89
CA GLU A 76 12.32 1.35 0.39
C GLU A 76 12.17 2.82 -0.06
N ASP A 77 13.12 3.66 0.31
CA ASP A 77 13.28 5.04 -0.19
C ASP A 77 13.64 5.11 -1.67
N LEU A 78 14.16 4.03 -2.25
CA LEU A 78 14.48 3.94 -3.68
C LEU A 78 13.31 3.43 -4.54
N ASN A 79 12.21 3.05 -3.93
CA ASN A 79 10.99 2.75 -4.69
C ASN A 79 10.48 4.01 -5.41
N HIS A 80 9.79 3.82 -6.51
CA HIS A 80 9.07 4.92 -7.16
C HIS A 80 8.16 5.65 -6.14
N THR A 81 8.13 6.96 -6.14
CA THR A 81 7.56 7.86 -5.11
C THR A 81 8.35 7.99 -3.80
N GLY A 82 9.50 7.32 -3.66
CA GLY A 82 10.42 7.52 -2.53
C GLY A 82 10.00 6.86 -1.21
N SER A 83 9.03 5.95 -1.19
CA SER A 83 8.61 5.27 0.02
C SER A 83 7.99 3.88 -0.18
N HIS A 84 7.84 3.15 0.92
CA HIS A 84 7.19 1.83 0.94
C HIS A 84 5.68 1.87 0.67
N LYS A 85 5.05 3.03 0.74
CA LYS A 85 3.58 3.18 0.61
C LYS A 85 3.06 2.73 -0.75
N LEU A 86 3.86 2.88 -1.80
CA LEU A 86 3.47 2.47 -3.14
C LEU A 86 3.20 0.96 -3.27
N ASN A 87 3.91 0.12 -2.52
CA ASN A 87 3.72 -1.33 -2.52
C ASN A 87 2.27 -1.72 -2.19
N ASN A 88 1.78 -1.15 -1.11
CA ASN A 88 0.43 -1.37 -0.61
C ASN A 88 -0.62 -0.70 -1.52
N ALA A 89 -0.42 0.57 -1.88
CA ALA A 89 -1.36 1.32 -2.71
C ALA A 89 -1.58 0.66 -4.07
N LEU A 90 -0.51 0.13 -4.69
CA LEU A 90 -0.61 -0.56 -5.98
C LEU A 90 -1.48 -1.82 -5.91
N GLY A 91 -1.24 -2.68 -4.93
CA GLY A 91 -2.03 -3.92 -4.77
C GLY A 91 -3.50 -3.65 -4.51
N GLN A 92 -3.80 -2.67 -3.65
CA GLN A 92 -5.18 -2.28 -3.35
C GLN A 92 -5.87 -1.64 -4.56
N ALA A 93 -5.19 -0.75 -5.27
CA ALA A 93 -5.75 -0.09 -6.45
C ALA A 93 -6.00 -1.07 -7.60
N LEU A 94 -5.08 -2.01 -7.83
CA LEU A 94 -5.27 -3.06 -8.83
C LEU A 94 -6.48 -3.94 -8.51
N LEU A 95 -6.63 -4.34 -7.23
CA LEU A 95 -7.80 -5.08 -6.78
C LEU A 95 -9.08 -4.27 -6.97
N ALA A 96 -9.10 -2.99 -6.56
CA ALA A 96 -10.24 -2.11 -6.73
C ALA A 96 -10.65 -1.98 -8.21
N LYS A 97 -9.67 -1.85 -9.12
CA LYS A 97 -9.91 -1.83 -10.57
C LYS A 97 -10.55 -3.13 -11.07
N LYS A 98 -10.06 -4.29 -10.62
CA LYS A 98 -10.67 -5.59 -10.96
C LYS A 98 -12.09 -5.75 -10.41
N MET A 99 -12.42 -5.07 -9.32
CA MET A 99 -13.77 -4.97 -8.76
C MET A 99 -14.67 -3.97 -9.52
N GLY A 100 -14.18 -3.33 -10.60
CA GLY A 100 -14.91 -2.35 -11.36
C GLY A 100 -15.04 -0.97 -10.71
N LYS A 101 -14.23 -0.67 -9.69
CA LYS A 101 -14.20 0.66 -9.08
C LYS A 101 -13.47 1.64 -10.00
N THR A 102 -13.95 2.86 -10.06
CA THR A 102 -13.43 3.92 -10.94
C THR A 102 -12.73 5.03 -10.21
N ARG A 103 -12.88 5.10 -8.88
CA ARG A 103 -12.31 6.14 -8.03
C ARG A 103 -11.65 5.54 -6.79
N LEU A 104 -10.50 6.09 -6.44
CA LEU A 104 -9.78 5.81 -5.20
C LEU A 104 -9.91 7.00 -4.25
N ILE A 105 -10.05 6.71 -2.97
CA ILE A 105 -9.96 7.72 -1.91
C ILE A 105 -8.86 7.33 -0.94
N ALA A 106 -8.14 8.32 -0.43
CA ALA A 106 -7.11 8.11 0.58
C ALA A 106 -7.16 9.19 1.65
N GLU A 107 -6.91 8.80 2.88
CA GLU A 107 -6.52 9.70 3.95
C GLU A 107 -4.99 9.71 4.04
N THR A 108 -4.39 10.85 4.34
CA THR A 108 -2.94 10.97 4.51
C THR A 108 -2.60 12.01 5.58
N GLY A 109 -1.61 11.70 6.42
CA GLY A 109 -1.04 12.63 7.37
C GLY A 109 0.19 13.32 6.79
N ALA A 110 1.34 12.63 6.73
CA ALA A 110 2.59 13.18 6.19
C ALA A 110 2.64 13.31 4.65
N GLY A 111 1.59 12.95 3.93
CA GLY A 111 1.49 13.08 2.47
C GLY A 111 1.87 11.84 1.67
N GLN A 112 2.74 10.97 2.14
CA GLN A 112 3.29 9.85 1.38
C GLN A 112 2.24 8.84 0.90
N HIS A 113 1.21 8.57 1.70
CA HIS A 113 0.13 7.68 1.27
C HIS A 113 -0.75 8.33 0.20
N GLY A 114 -1.03 9.63 0.33
CA GLY A 114 -1.74 10.39 -0.69
C GLY A 114 -1.01 10.40 -2.03
N VAL A 115 0.31 10.67 -2.01
CA VAL A 115 1.16 10.63 -3.21
C VAL A 115 1.15 9.23 -3.85
N ALA A 116 1.32 8.18 -3.06
CA ALA A 116 1.28 6.80 -3.57
C ALA A 116 -0.07 6.46 -4.20
N THR A 117 -1.19 6.83 -3.55
CA THR A 117 -2.53 6.57 -4.06
C THR A 117 -2.81 7.35 -5.34
N ALA A 118 -2.46 8.63 -5.40
CA ALA A 118 -2.61 9.45 -6.61
C ALA A 118 -1.77 8.90 -7.77
N THR A 119 -0.54 8.44 -7.49
CA THR A 119 0.35 7.86 -8.48
C THR A 119 -0.25 6.58 -9.09
N VAL A 120 -0.75 5.66 -8.28
CA VAL A 120 -1.35 4.42 -8.81
C VAL A 120 -2.70 4.66 -9.47
N ALA A 121 -3.48 5.64 -9.00
CA ALA A 121 -4.70 6.06 -9.66
C ALA A 121 -4.43 6.55 -11.08
N ALA A 122 -3.41 7.40 -11.25
CA ALA A 122 -2.98 7.88 -12.56
C ALA A 122 -2.50 6.72 -13.46
N LEU A 123 -1.68 5.82 -12.92
CA LEU A 123 -1.22 4.62 -13.64
C LEU A 123 -2.37 3.77 -14.16
N LEU A 124 -3.40 3.58 -13.34
CA LEU A 124 -4.52 2.69 -13.64
C LEU A 124 -5.70 3.39 -14.35
N GLY A 125 -5.61 4.71 -14.59
CA GLY A 125 -6.66 5.51 -15.22
C GLY A 125 -7.91 5.66 -14.33
N MET A 126 -7.72 5.82 -13.01
CA MET A 126 -8.78 5.98 -12.02
C MET A 126 -8.81 7.41 -11.49
N GLU A 127 -9.98 7.88 -11.07
CA GLU A 127 -10.08 9.12 -10.30
C GLU A 127 -9.46 8.96 -8.92
N CYS A 128 -8.93 10.05 -8.37
CA CYS A 128 -8.34 10.05 -7.03
C CYS A 128 -8.75 11.27 -6.22
N GLU A 129 -9.12 11.03 -4.98
CA GLU A 129 -9.41 12.08 -3.99
C GLU A 129 -8.63 11.80 -2.71
N VAL A 130 -7.85 12.80 -2.26
CA VAL A 130 -6.99 12.66 -1.08
C VAL A 130 -7.46 13.63 0.00
N PHE A 131 -7.72 13.09 1.19
CA PHE A 131 -8.10 13.84 2.37
C PHE A 131 -6.91 14.03 3.29
N MET A 132 -6.62 15.25 3.68
CA MET A 132 -5.52 15.61 4.56
C MET A 132 -5.98 16.59 5.63
N GLY A 133 -5.62 16.35 6.87
CA GLY A 133 -5.93 17.27 7.98
C GLY A 133 -5.27 18.63 7.79
N LYS A 134 -5.96 19.71 8.19
CA LYS A 134 -5.43 21.07 8.01
C LYS A 134 -4.06 21.26 8.67
N VAL A 135 -3.86 20.74 9.87
CA VAL A 135 -2.58 20.84 10.59
C VAL A 135 -1.45 20.17 9.80
N ASP A 136 -1.73 19.01 9.20
CA ASP A 136 -0.74 18.30 8.39
C ASP A 136 -0.47 19.03 7.08
N THR A 137 -1.52 19.58 6.45
CA THR A 137 -1.38 20.42 5.25
C THR A 137 -0.48 21.62 5.51
N ASP A 138 -0.70 22.32 6.63
CA ASP A 138 0.10 23.49 6.99
C ASP A 138 1.57 23.13 7.29
N ARG A 139 1.83 21.92 7.85
CA ARG A 139 3.18 21.43 8.14
C ARG A 139 3.94 20.92 6.91
N GLN A 140 3.22 20.44 5.92
CA GLN A 140 3.80 19.83 4.70
C GLN A 140 3.72 20.76 3.48
N ALA A 141 3.26 22.00 3.66
CA ALA A 141 3.20 23.02 2.61
C ALA A 141 4.61 23.54 2.27
N LEU A 142 5.28 22.87 1.33
CA LEU A 142 6.55 23.29 0.70
C LEU A 142 6.36 23.42 -0.78
#